data_45473c6ee2989c81ff2d4b0b7b76a031
#
_entry.id   45473c6ee2989c81ff2d4b0b7b76a031
#
_cell.length_a   1.000
_cell.length_b   1.000
_cell.length_c   1.000
_cell.angle_alpha   90.00
_cell.angle_beta   90.00
_cell.angle_gamma   90.00
#
_symmetry.space_group_name_H-M   'P 1'
#
loop_
_entity.id
_entity.type
_entity.pdbx_description
1 polymer ?
#
loop_
_entity_poly.entity_id
_entity_poly.type
_entity_poly.pdbx_seq_one_letter_code
_entity_poly.pdbx_strand_id
1 'polypeptide(L)'
;MKPIREFKSDEEFQKIAKDLQHKLFLDDWFIIFGLTDEPIRISGGYSSGLTTFDYGNREATILILNKDNWDYSADVAEYKPTVIKNCALLNLLHELLHLKREYIVPSDILGDGADELSEMEKKDVHTNLEKMAKTLFMMITGTNTDYFLK
;
A
#
# COMPACT_ATOMS: atom_id res chain seq x y z
N MET A 1 -3.69 15.04 -11.04
CA MET A 1 -4.68 14.30 -10.21
C MET A 1 -4.75 14.96 -8.84
N LYS A 2 -5.91 14.96 -8.22
CA LYS A 2 -6.05 15.47 -6.85
C LYS A 2 -5.46 14.51 -5.84
N PRO A 3 -4.95 15.00 -4.70
CA PRO A 3 -4.48 14.13 -3.62
C PRO A 3 -5.70 13.52 -2.89
N ILE A 4 -6.08 12.31 -3.26
CA ILE A 4 -7.28 11.65 -2.78
C ILE A 4 -7.01 10.97 -1.44
N ARG A 5 -7.58 11.50 -0.35
CA ARG A 5 -7.52 10.85 0.96
C ARG A 5 -8.53 9.72 1.06
N GLU A 6 -9.74 9.94 0.53
CA GLU A 6 -10.79 8.93 0.44
C GLU A 6 -11.37 8.93 -0.97
N PHE A 7 -11.53 7.74 -1.54
CA PHE A 7 -12.25 7.59 -2.81
C PHE A 7 -13.74 7.75 -2.55
N LYS A 8 -14.43 8.39 -3.49
CA LYS A 8 -15.87 8.68 -3.35
C LYS A 8 -16.73 7.44 -3.54
N SER A 9 -16.22 6.45 -4.29
CA SER A 9 -16.94 5.23 -4.59
C SER A 9 -15.96 4.13 -4.98
N ASP A 10 -16.43 2.88 -4.95
CA ASP A 10 -15.64 1.76 -5.45
C ASP A 10 -15.36 1.91 -6.95
N GLU A 11 -16.32 2.45 -7.70
CA GLU A 11 -16.15 2.70 -9.14
C GLU A 11 -14.99 3.64 -9.42
N GLU A 12 -14.90 4.76 -8.71
CA GLU A 12 -13.78 5.70 -8.83
C GLU A 12 -12.46 5.02 -8.49
N PHE A 13 -12.44 4.26 -7.40
CA PHE A 13 -11.26 3.53 -6.97
C PHE A 13 -10.79 2.54 -8.02
N GLN A 14 -11.69 1.70 -8.54
CA GLN A 14 -11.33 0.70 -9.55
C GLN A 14 -10.73 1.35 -10.79
N LYS A 15 -11.32 2.44 -11.23
CA LYS A 15 -10.86 3.17 -12.42
C LYS A 15 -9.45 3.74 -12.21
N ILE A 16 -9.21 4.40 -11.09
CA ILE A 16 -7.91 4.98 -10.77
C ILE A 16 -6.86 3.87 -10.55
N ALA A 17 -7.23 2.80 -9.85
CA ALA A 17 -6.33 1.69 -9.58
C ALA A 17 -5.85 1.03 -10.88
N LYS A 18 -6.74 0.79 -11.82
CA LYS A 18 -6.39 0.19 -13.11
C LYS A 18 -5.52 1.13 -13.95
N ASP A 19 -5.80 2.43 -13.92
CA ASP A 19 -4.99 3.43 -14.62
C ASP A 19 -3.57 3.47 -14.05
N LEU A 20 -3.42 3.46 -12.72
CA LEU A 20 -2.12 3.43 -12.08
C LEU A 20 -1.37 2.12 -12.32
N GLN A 21 -2.08 1.00 -12.33
CA GLN A 21 -1.51 -0.30 -12.69
C GLN A 21 -0.86 -0.23 -14.08
N HIS A 22 -1.57 0.33 -15.04
CA HIS A 22 -1.07 0.51 -16.41
C HIS A 22 0.15 1.44 -16.44
N LYS A 23 0.07 2.59 -15.77
CA LYS A 23 1.16 3.58 -15.72
C LYS A 23 2.42 3.06 -15.05
N LEU A 24 2.27 2.09 -14.14
CA LEU A 24 3.39 1.45 -13.46
C LEU A 24 3.91 0.20 -14.20
N PHE A 25 3.42 -0.05 -15.42
CA PHE A 25 3.84 -1.19 -16.23
C PHE A 25 3.58 -2.54 -15.55
N LEU A 26 2.41 -2.65 -14.90
CA LEU A 26 1.96 -3.88 -14.23
C LEU A 26 0.82 -4.56 -14.97
N ASP A 27 0.71 -4.35 -16.29
CA ASP A 27 -0.39 -4.89 -17.10
C ASP A 27 -0.39 -6.43 -17.17
N ASP A 28 0.75 -7.05 -16.93
CA ASP A 28 0.88 -8.52 -16.90
C ASP A 28 0.35 -9.15 -15.62
N TRP A 29 -0.08 -8.34 -14.66
CA TRP A 29 -0.67 -8.80 -13.41
C TRP A 29 -2.20 -8.78 -13.49
N PHE A 30 -2.82 -9.83 -12.96
CA PHE A 30 -4.24 -9.83 -12.65
C PHE A 30 -4.42 -9.40 -11.20
N ILE A 31 -5.02 -8.24 -10.99
CA ILE A 31 -5.14 -7.64 -9.65
C ILE A 31 -6.60 -7.45 -9.29
N ILE A 32 -6.98 -7.94 -8.11
CA ILE A 32 -8.27 -7.66 -7.50
C ILE A 32 -8.06 -6.51 -6.53
N PHE A 33 -8.74 -5.39 -6.76
CA PHE A 33 -8.67 -4.21 -5.90
C PHE A 33 -9.89 -4.12 -5.01
N GLY A 34 -9.68 -3.93 -3.70
CA GLY A 34 -10.76 -3.76 -2.73
C GLY A 34 -10.56 -2.56 -1.82
N LEU A 35 -11.67 -1.91 -1.47
CA LEU A 35 -11.70 -0.85 -0.45
C LEU A 35 -12.32 -1.40 0.83
N THR A 36 -11.84 -0.92 1.97
CA THR A 36 -12.44 -1.22 3.27
C THR A 36 -12.55 0.06 4.09
N ASP A 37 -13.58 0.15 4.93
CA ASP A 37 -13.77 1.26 5.85
C ASP A 37 -13.15 1.00 7.22
N GLU A 38 -12.63 -0.20 7.45
CA GLU A 38 -12.02 -0.57 8.72
C GLU A 38 -10.55 -0.90 8.53
N PRO A 39 -9.70 -0.60 9.54
CA PRO A 39 -8.29 -0.96 9.49
C PRO A 39 -8.10 -2.44 9.20
N ILE A 40 -7.15 -2.76 8.36
CA ILE A 40 -6.89 -4.11 7.90
C ILE A 40 -6.10 -4.86 8.99
N ARG A 41 -6.65 -5.98 9.46
CA ARG A 41 -6.00 -6.78 10.48
C ARG A 41 -4.87 -7.61 9.87
N ILE A 42 -3.67 -7.46 10.42
CA ILE A 42 -2.49 -8.22 10.03
C ILE A 42 -1.86 -8.86 11.26
N SER A 43 -0.89 -9.74 11.06
CA SER A 43 -0.13 -10.32 12.17
C SER A 43 0.58 -9.21 12.96
N GLY A 44 0.24 -9.08 14.23
CA GLY A 44 0.86 -8.09 15.12
C GLY A 44 0.24 -6.70 15.09
N GLY A 45 -0.91 -6.48 14.42
CA GLY A 45 -1.56 -5.18 14.45
C GLY A 45 -2.52 -4.91 13.32
N TYR A 46 -2.53 -3.66 12.87
CA TYR A 46 -3.40 -3.16 11.81
C TYR A 46 -2.60 -2.43 10.75
N SER A 47 -3.13 -2.41 9.54
CA SER A 47 -2.53 -1.72 8.39
C SER A 47 -3.57 -0.92 7.63
N SER A 48 -3.13 0.07 6.89
CA SER A 48 -3.96 0.86 5.97
C SER A 48 -3.94 0.32 4.55
N GLY A 49 -3.12 -0.67 4.27
CA GLY A 49 -3.05 -1.34 2.98
C GLY A 49 -2.46 -2.73 3.12
N LEU A 50 -2.83 -3.61 2.22
CA LEU A 50 -2.33 -4.98 2.21
C LEU A 50 -2.27 -5.48 0.77
N THR A 51 -1.12 -6.04 0.40
CA THR A 51 -0.94 -6.73 -0.88
C THR A 51 -0.59 -8.18 -0.61
N THR A 52 -1.39 -9.10 -1.16
CA THR A 52 -1.07 -10.51 -1.20
C THR A 52 -0.93 -10.91 -2.66
N PHE A 53 0.09 -11.71 -2.99
CA PHE A 53 0.34 -12.01 -4.40
C PHE A 53 1.00 -13.38 -4.60
N ASP A 54 0.79 -13.90 -5.81
CA ASP A 54 1.47 -15.07 -6.34
C ASP A 54 2.30 -14.60 -7.53
N TYR A 55 3.61 -14.53 -7.35
CA TYR A 55 4.52 -14.05 -8.37
C TYR A 55 4.53 -14.95 -9.61
N GLY A 56 4.47 -16.26 -9.42
CA GLY A 56 4.52 -17.23 -10.51
C GLY A 56 3.34 -17.09 -11.48
N ASN A 57 2.15 -16.86 -10.93
CA ASN A 57 0.92 -16.71 -11.71
C ASN A 57 0.59 -15.25 -12.05
N ARG A 58 1.35 -14.30 -11.52
CA ARG A 58 1.08 -12.86 -11.69
C ARG A 58 -0.32 -12.47 -11.25
N GLU A 59 -0.73 -12.98 -10.10
CA GLU A 59 -2.03 -12.68 -9.49
C GLU A 59 -1.82 -11.98 -8.16
N ALA A 60 -2.63 -10.98 -7.89
CA ALA A 60 -2.55 -10.23 -6.64
C ALA A 60 -3.91 -9.75 -6.16
N THR A 61 -4.01 -9.53 -4.86
CA THR A 61 -5.13 -8.83 -4.23
C THR A 61 -4.57 -7.66 -3.46
N ILE A 62 -5.11 -6.47 -3.71
CA ILE A 62 -4.72 -5.23 -3.02
C ILE A 62 -5.94 -4.69 -2.29
N LEU A 63 -5.80 -4.53 -0.98
CA LEU A 63 -6.86 -3.99 -0.12
C LEU A 63 -6.39 -2.67 0.46
N ILE A 64 -7.23 -1.63 0.37
CA ILE A 64 -6.89 -0.27 0.79
C ILE A 64 -7.93 0.24 1.78
N LEU A 65 -7.46 0.82 2.88
CA LEU A 65 -8.31 1.49 3.86
C LEU A 65 -8.77 2.84 3.30
N ASN A 66 -10.08 2.99 3.13
CA ASN A 66 -10.68 4.19 2.57
C ASN A 66 -11.19 5.12 3.68
N LYS A 67 -10.25 5.59 4.50
CA LYS A 67 -10.50 6.58 5.55
C LYS A 67 -9.32 7.55 5.62
N ASP A 68 -9.60 8.84 5.83
CA ASP A 68 -8.57 9.86 5.94
C ASP A 68 -7.90 9.85 7.33
N ASN A 69 -8.58 9.33 8.33
CA ASN A 69 -8.05 9.14 9.68
C ASN A 69 -8.54 7.81 10.24
N TRP A 70 -7.71 7.14 11.02
CA TRP A 70 -8.15 5.99 11.76
C TRP A 70 -7.57 5.99 13.18
N ASP A 71 -8.37 5.50 14.11
CA ASP A 71 -8.03 5.46 15.52
C ASP A 71 -7.50 4.06 15.86
N TYR A 72 -6.24 4.02 16.26
CA TYR A 72 -5.55 2.79 16.62
C TYR A 72 -5.86 2.36 18.06
N SER A 73 -6.46 3.24 18.85
CA SER A 73 -6.61 3.03 20.29
C SER A 73 -7.73 2.09 20.70
N ALA A 74 -8.67 1.81 19.81
CA ALA A 74 -9.84 1.01 20.16
C ALA A 74 -9.51 -0.41 20.63
N ASP A 75 -8.34 -0.96 20.19
CA ASP A 75 -7.94 -2.33 20.51
C ASP A 75 -6.75 -2.42 21.45
N VAL A 76 -6.16 -1.28 21.84
CA VAL A 76 -5.00 -1.23 22.73
C VAL A 76 -5.36 -0.33 23.91
N ALA A 77 -6.10 -0.88 24.87
CA ALA A 77 -6.65 -0.15 26.01
C ALA A 77 -5.60 0.53 26.90
N GLU A 78 -4.32 0.25 26.69
CA GLU A 78 -3.22 0.77 27.50
C GLU A 78 -2.59 2.04 26.93
N TYR A 79 -2.94 2.43 25.70
CA TYR A 79 -2.31 3.55 25.02
C TYR A 79 -3.32 4.68 24.77
N LYS A 80 -2.79 5.92 24.80
CA LYS A 80 -3.60 7.08 24.45
C LYS A 80 -4.12 6.94 23.02
N PRO A 81 -5.36 7.43 22.73
CA PRO A 81 -5.87 7.46 21.39
C PRO A 81 -4.87 8.12 20.44
N THR A 82 -4.43 7.38 19.43
CA THR A 82 -3.56 7.90 18.39
C THR A 82 -4.34 7.89 17.09
N VAL A 83 -4.68 9.08 16.62
CA VAL A 83 -5.28 9.23 15.30
C VAL A 83 -4.17 9.20 14.27
N ILE A 84 -4.23 8.23 13.38
CA ILE A 84 -3.26 8.10 12.30
C ILE A 84 -3.86 8.74 11.04
N LYS A 85 -3.13 9.70 10.49
CA LYS A 85 -3.48 10.32 9.23
C LYS A 85 -3.29 9.29 8.10
N ASN A 86 -4.24 9.23 7.20
CA ASN A 86 -4.24 8.26 6.12
C ASN A 86 -4.55 8.94 4.79
N CYS A 87 -4.05 8.34 3.71
CA CYS A 87 -4.35 8.78 2.36
C CYS A 87 -4.49 7.55 1.47
N ALA A 88 -5.71 7.26 1.05
CA ALA A 88 -5.99 6.07 0.26
C ALA A 88 -5.19 6.01 -1.05
N LEU A 89 -5.02 7.14 -1.74
CA LEU A 89 -4.23 7.18 -2.98
C LEU A 89 -2.75 6.85 -2.73
N LEU A 90 -2.17 7.40 -1.67
CA LEU A 90 -0.78 7.11 -1.32
C LEU A 90 -0.59 5.62 -1.00
N ASN A 91 -1.53 5.06 -0.24
CA ASN A 91 -1.49 3.64 0.10
C ASN A 91 -1.65 2.76 -1.14
N LEU A 92 -2.49 3.15 -2.08
CA LEU A 92 -2.65 2.43 -3.34
C LEU A 92 -1.33 2.39 -4.12
N LEU A 93 -0.63 3.52 -4.21
CA LEU A 93 0.69 3.57 -4.86
C LEU A 93 1.70 2.67 -4.13
N HIS A 94 1.72 2.72 -2.80
CA HIS A 94 2.60 1.89 -1.99
C HIS A 94 2.34 0.40 -2.26
N GLU A 95 1.07 -0.02 -2.24
CA GLU A 95 0.71 -1.42 -2.43
C GLU A 95 0.98 -1.90 -3.87
N LEU A 96 0.75 -1.07 -4.87
CA LEU A 96 1.09 -1.41 -6.26
C LEU A 96 2.60 -1.60 -6.42
N LEU A 97 3.42 -0.80 -5.75
CA LEU A 97 4.88 -0.92 -5.83
C LEU A 97 5.39 -2.24 -5.27
N HIS A 98 4.66 -2.88 -4.35
CA HIS A 98 5.03 -4.23 -3.89
C HIS A 98 5.08 -5.26 -5.01
N LEU A 99 4.41 -5.00 -6.12
CA LEU A 99 4.42 -5.89 -7.29
C LEU A 99 5.54 -5.58 -8.28
N LYS A 100 6.26 -4.48 -8.09
CA LYS A 100 7.41 -4.14 -8.93
C LYS A 100 8.61 -4.98 -8.52
N ARG A 101 9.31 -5.52 -9.51
CA ARG A 101 10.44 -6.44 -9.29
C ARG A 101 11.50 -5.90 -8.34
N GLU A 102 11.76 -4.59 -8.38
CA GLU A 102 12.76 -3.92 -7.55
C GLU A 102 12.46 -4.05 -6.04
N TYR A 103 11.20 -4.29 -5.69
CA TYR A 103 10.75 -4.35 -4.30
C TYR A 103 10.28 -5.72 -3.87
N ILE A 104 10.50 -6.75 -4.72
CA ILE A 104 10.17 -8.14 -4.40
C ILE A 104 11.42 -8.81 -3.83
N VAL A 105 11.28 -9.36 -2.61
CA VAL A 105 12.38 -10.08 -1.98
C VAL A 105 12.34 -11.56 -2.38
N PRO A 106 13.48 -12.28 -2.36
CA PRO A 106 13.52 -13.69 -2.80
C PRO A 106 12.51 -14.60 -2.10
N SER A 107 12.24 -14.39 -0.81
CA SER A 107 11.25 -15.18 -0.08
C SER A 107 9.83 -15.04 -0.64
N ASP A 108 9.50 -13.92 -1.26
CA ASP A 108 8.18 -13.70 -1.88
C ASP A 108 8.01 -14.50 -3.16
N ILE A 109 9.12 -14.89 -3.80
CA ILE A 109 9.12 -15.65 -5.05
C ILE A 109 9.23 -17.15 -4.78
N LEU A 110 10.15 -17.54 -3.89
CA LEU A 110 10.52 -18.93 -3.66
C LEU A 110 9.86 -19.55 -2.43
N GLY A 111 9.13 -18.76 -1.64
CA GLY A 111 8.45 -19.21 -0.45
C GLY A 111 9.37 -19.32 0.77
N ASP A 112 8.78 -19.85 1.86
CA ASP A 112 9.48 -19.98 3.14
C ASP A 112 10.68 -20.91 3.00
N GLY A 113 11.84 -20.47 3.47
CA GLY A 113 13.09 -21.24 3.42
C GLY A 113 13.99 -20.92 2.24
N ALA A 114 13.62 -20.00 1.36
CA ALA A 114 14.51 -19.43 0.35
C ALA A 114 15.61 -18.60 1.03
N ASP A 115 16.67 -18.27 0.29
CA ASP A 115 17.76 -17.43 0.80
C ASP A 115 17.17 -16.18 1.48
N GLU A 116 17.37 -16.10 2.77
CA GLU A 116 16.81 -15.00 3.55
C GLU A 116 17.65 -13.75 3.36
N LEU A 117 17.01 -12.69 2.89
CA LEU A 117 17.55 -11.37 3.09
C LEU A 117 17.59 -11.12 4.59
N SER A 118 18.64 -10.46 5.09
CA SER A 118 18.68 -10.04 6.48
C SER A 118 17.49 -9.12 6.77
N GLU A 119 17.07 -9.02 8.03
CA GLU A 119 16.00 -8.10 8.44
C GLU A 119 16.33 -6.66 8.02
N MET A 120 17.61 -6.29 8.04
CA MET A 120 18.06 -4.98 7.61
C MET A 120 17.83 -4.77 6.10
N GLU A 121 18.12 -5.76 5.28
CA GLU A 121 17.91 -5.68 3.83
C GLU A 121 16.43 -5.57 3.48
N LYS A 122 15.57 -6.34 4.15
CA LYS A 122 14.12 -6.24 3.98
C LYS A 122 13.61 -4.85 4.35
N LYS A 123 14.12 -4.29 5.44
CA LYS A 123 13.78 -2.96 5.89
C LYS A 123 14.22 -1.90 4.88
N ASP A 124 15.42 -2.05 4.31
CA ASP A 124 15.93 -1.12 3.29
C ASP A 124 15.09 -1.15 2.02
N VAL A 125 14.69 -2.33 1.56
CA VAL A 125 13.80 -2.49 0.41
C VAL A 125 12.48 -1.76 0.66
N HIS A 126 11.86 -1.98 1.83
CA HIS A 126 10.61 -1.34 2.19
C HIS A 126 10.75 0.18 2.33
N THR A 127 11.86 0.65 2.90
CA THR A 127 12.14 2.08 3.01
C THR A 127 12.24 2.74 1.63
N ASN A 128 12.91 2.09 0.68
CA ASN A 128 13.03 2.58 -0.68
C ASN A 128 11.68 2.59 -1.40
N LEU A 129 10.85 1.57 -1.17
CA LEU A 129 9.50 1.52 -1.70
C LEU A 129 8.66 2.69 -1.19
N GLU A 130 8.72 2.98 0.10
CA GLU A 130 7.98 4.11 0.69
C GLU A 130 8.42 5.45 0.11
N LYS A 131 9.71 5.64 -0.09
CA LYS A 131 10.24 6.86 -0.72
C LYS A 131 9.72 7.00 -2.15
N MET A 132 9.69 5.91 -2.90
CA MET A 132 9.18 5.93 -4.27
C MET A 132 7.68 6.22 -4.29
N ALA A 133 6.90 5.64 -3.38
CA ALA A 133 5.47 5.91 -3.30
C ALA A 133 5.20 7.40 -3.06
N LYS A 134 5.94 8.01 -2.14
CA LYS A 134 5.82 9.46 -1.86
C LYS A 134 6.24 10.31 -3.05
N THR A 135 7.30 9.93 -3.74
CA THR A 135 7.77 10.62 -4.95
C THR A 135 6.71 10.56 -6.05
N LEU A 136 6.16 9.39 -6.32
CA LEU A 136 5.10 9.22 -7.32
C LEU A 136 3.85 10.02 -6.94
N PHE A 137 3.47 10.00 -5.67
CA PHE A 137 2.34 10.78 -5.18
C PHE A 137 2.54 12.27 -5.46
N MET A 138 3.71 12.80 -5.16
CA MET A 138 4.04 14.19 -5.43
C MET A 138 4.01 14.49 -6.92
N MET A 139 4.54 13.58 -7.76
CA MET A 139 4.56 13.77 -9.21
C MET A 139 3.17 13.81 -9.82
N ILE A 140 2.26 12.97 -9.37
CA ILE A 140 0.92 12.88 -9.95
C ILE A 140 -0.08 13.85 -9.34
N THR A 141 0.12 14.29 -8.09
CA THR A 141 -0.80 15.19 -7.40
C THR A 141 -0.27 16.61 -7.25
N GLY A 142 1.03 16.81 -7.38
CA GLY A 142 1.68 18.09 -7.09
C GLY A 142 1.73 18.43 -5.59
N THR A 143 1.43 17.47 -4.71
CA THR A 143 1.32 17.68 -3.27
C THR A 143 2.39 16.89 -2.52
N ASN A 144 3.13 17.59 -1.64
CA ASN A 144 4.14 16.97 -0.80
C ASN A 144 3.46 16.27 0.39
N THR A 145 3.73 14.98 0.57
CA THR A 145 3.13 14.17 1.64
C THR A 145 3.46 14.69 3.04
N ASP A 146 4.64 15.28 3.24
CA ASP A 146 5.05 15.79 4.55
C ASP A 146 4.16 16.92 5.04
N TYR A 147 3.61 17.72 4.13
CA TYR A 147 2.66 18.78 4.46
C TYR A 147 1.22 18.29 4.46
N PHE A 148 0.91 17.36 3.58
CA PHE A 148 -0.44 16.88 3.38
C PHE A 148 -0.94 16.00 4.54
N LEU A 149 -0.06 15.20 5.13
CA LEU A 149 -0.40 14.26 6.20
C LEU A 149 -0.06 14.77 7.60
N LYS A 150 0.23 16.03 7.72
CA LYS A 150 0.48 16.65 9.04
C LYS A 150 -0.75 16.64 9.92
#